data_73be7b23acc98c953889ea2d18dfe775
#
_entry.id   73be7b23acc98c953889ea2d18dfe775
#
_cell.length_a   1.000
_cell.length_b   1.000
_cell.length_c   1.000
_cell.angle_alpha   90.00
_cell.angle_beta   90.00
_cell.angle_gamma   90.00
#
_symmetry.space_group_name_H-M   'P 1'
#
loop_
_entity.id
_entity.type
_entity.pdbx_description
1 polymer ?
#
loop_
_entity_poly.entity_id
_entity_poly.type
_entity_poly.pdbx_seq_one_letter_code
_entity_poly.pdbx_strand_id
1 'polypeptide(L)'
;MSVQYPIHMEIAGRVCVVIGGGRVAERKAHVLLQAGAHLIVIAPTLTNLLYQEASTGCFFWLAQPYEAGFLQRVRPFLVFCTADNREVNRMAAEEARAAHALVNVADEPELSDFFVPASIRRGRFLLTIGTGGLSPAFSRSLREQLVQAFPPAFGL
;
A
#
# COMPACT_ATOMS: atom_id res chain seq x y z
N MET A 1 -8.76 -16.55 15.35
CA MET A 1 -8.65 -15.60 14.19
C MET A 1 -9.70 -14.52 14.36
N SER A 2 -9.30 -13.26 14.28
CA SER A 2 -10.27 -12.15 14.27
C SER A 2 -10.97 -12.07 12.92
N VAL A 3 -12.27 -11.78 12.93
CA VAL A 3 -13.04 -11.50 11.71
C VAL A 3 -12.67 -10.11 11.24
N GLN A 4 -12.29 -9.98 9.96
CA GLN A 4 -11.94 -8.70 9.35
C GLN A 4 -13.20 -7.91 8.99
N TYR A 5 -13.17 -6.61 9.26
CA TYR A 5 -14.24 -5.69 8.87
C TYR A 5 -13.95 -5.09 7.49
N PRO A 6 -14.82 -5.32 6.49
CA PRO A 6 -14.58 -4.84 5.12
C PRO A 6 -14.95 -3.36 4.99
N ILE A 7 -14.00 -2.56 4.46
CA ILE A 7 -14.23 -1.15 4.13
C ILE A 7 -13.56 -0.79 2.82
N HIS A 8 -14.10 0.18 2.11
CA HIS A 8 -13.43 0.92 1.05
C HIS A 8 -13.12 2.32 1.54
N MET A 9 -11.87 2.77 1.38
CA MET A 9 -11.39 4.03 1.93
C MET A 9 -11.19 5.08 0.84
N GLU A 10 -11.66 6.27 1.10
CA GLU A 10 -11.36 7.46 0.29
C GLU A 10 -10.05 8.08 0.77
N ILE A 11 -9.02 8.00 -0.07
CA ILE A 11 -7.67 8.50 0.25
C ILE A 11 -7.19 9.61 -0.68
N ALA A 12 -8.06 10.09 -1.57
CA ALA A 12 -7.73 11.19 -2.47
C ALA A 12 -7.29 12.43 -1.67
N GLY A 13 -6.13 12.98 -2.01
CA GLY A 13 -5.54 14.13 -1.32
C GLY A 13 -4.96 13.84 0.07
N ARG A 14 -5.05 12.59 0.57
CA ARG A 14 -4.45 12.24 1.86
C ARG A 14 -2.99 11.83 1.69
N VAL A 15 -2.16 12.17 2.66
CA VAL A 15 -0.75 11.79 2.67
C VAL A 15 -0.62 10.31 3.03
N CYS A 16 0.00 9.55 2.13
CA CYS A 16 0.37 8.16 2.34
C CYS A 16 1.88 7.99 2.20
N VAL A 17 2.49 7.15 3.03
CA VAL A 17 3.93 6.91 3.01
C VAL A 17 4.20 5.44 2.70
N VAL A 18 5.14 5.20 1.79
CA VAL A 18 5.70 3.86 1.52
C VAL A 18 7.17 3.88 1.89
N ILE A 19 7.56 2.98 2.80
CA ILE A 19 8.94 2.79 3.22
C ILE A 19 9.48 1.56 2.52
N GLY A 20 10.45 1.76 1.64
CA GLY A 20 10.98 0.77 0.74
C GLY A 20 10.84 1.19 -0.72
N GLY A 21 11.70 0.67 -1.59
CA GLY A 21 11.77 1.03 -3.01
C GLY A 21 11.79 -0.16 -3.97
N GLY A 22 11.53 -1.37 -3.45
CA GLY A 22 11.50 -2.61 -4.23
C GLY A 22 10.16 -2.86 -4.92
N ARG A 23 9.97 -4.08 -5.43
CA ARG A 23 8.75 -4.50 -6.15
C ARG A 23 7.48 -4.45 -5.31
N VAL A 24 7.59 -4.74 -4.01
CA VAL A 24 6.43 -4.65 -3.09
C VAL A 24 6.01 -3.18 -2.94
N ALA A 25 6.99 -2.29 -2.71
CA ALA A 25 6.75 -0.85 -2.66
C ALA A 25 6.13 -0.32 -3.96
N GLU A 26 6.67 -0.69 -5.11
CA GLU A 26 6.17 -0.34 -6.44
C GLU A 26 4.68 -0.67 -6.60
N ARG A 27 4.30 -1.91 -6.28
CA ARG A 27 2.90 -2.34 -6.36
C ARG A 27 1.99 -1.54 -5.42
N LYS A 28 2.44 -1.22 -4.20
CA LYS A 28 1.67 -0.40 -3.26
C LYS A 28 1.55 1.05 -3.73
N ALA A 29 2.66 1.62 -4.20
CA ALA A 29 2.70 2.99 -4.72
C ALA A 29 1.70 3.20 -5.87
N HIS A 30 1.67 2.29 -6.84
CA HIS A 30 0.75 2.38 -7.97
C HIS A 30 -0.73 2.41 -7.54
N VAL A 31 -1.13 1.56 -6.61
CA VAL A 31 -2.52 1.53 -6.12
C VAL A 31 -2.86 2.82 -5.37
N LEU A 32 -1.94 3.35 -4.58
CA LEU A 32 -2.12 4.61 -3.85
C LEU A 32 -2.24 5.81 -4.81
N LEU A 33 -1.38 5.87 -5.83
CA LEU A 33 -1.45 6.92 -6.85
C LEU A 33 -2.75 6.86 -7.65
N GLN A 34 -3.19 5.67 -8.05
CA GLN A 34 -4.48 5.48 -8.72
C GLN A 34 -5.69 5.91 -7.87
N ALA A 35 -5.56 5.81 -6.56
CA ALA A 35 -6.57 6.27 -5.61
C ALA A 35 -6.45 7.77 -5.26
N GLY A 36 -5.52 8.50 -5.89
CA GLY A 36 -5.35 9.94 -5.72
C GLY A 36 -4.62 10.37 -4.45
N ALA A 37 -3.89 9.48 -3.81
CA ALA A 37 -3.12 9.81 -2.61
C ALA A 37 -1.96 10.78 -2.92
N HIS A 38 -1.63 11.64 -1.97
CA HIS A 38 -0.36 12.34 -1.95
C HIS A 38 0.70 11.40 -1.39
N LEU A 39 1.46 10.79 -2.29
CA LEU A 39 2.40 9.72 -1.96
C LEU A 39 3.80 10.26 -1.65
N ILE A 40 4.40 9.74 -0.58
CA ILE A 40 5.82 9.89 -0.25
C ILE A 40 6.43 8.49 -0.22
N VAL A 41 7.53 8.30 -0.93
CA VAL A 41 8.32 7.06 -0.88
C VAL A 41 9.66 7.35 -0.23
N ILE A 42 10.03 6.55 0.77
CA ILE A 42 11.31 6.66 1.49
C ILE A 42 12.13 5.41 1.20
N ALA A 43 13.19 5.56 0.45
CA ALA A 43 14.10 4.48 0.10
C ALA A 43 15.42 5.02 -0.45
N PRO A 44 16.57 4.40 -0.17
CA PRO A 44 17.84 4.80 -0.78
C PRO A 44 17.86 4.57 -2.29
N THR A 45 17.14 3.55 -2.76
CA THR A 45 17.03 3.20 -4.19
C THR A 45 15.60 2.81 -4.55
N LEU A 46 15.24 2.95 -5.80
CA LEU A 46 13.94 2.59 -6.35
C LEU A 46 14.09 1.57 -7.48
N THR A 47 13.01 0.84 -7.79
CA THR A 47 12.91 0.14 -9.07
C THR A 47 12.97 1.15 -10.22
N ASN A 48 13.34 0.69 -11.42
CA ASN A 48 13.39 1.56 -12.59
C ASN A 48 12.07 2.28 -12.87
N LEU A 49 10.95 1.59 -12.67
CA LEU A 49 9.62 2.16 -12.89
C LEU A 49 9.29 3.25 -11.87
N LEU A 50 9.49 2.97 -10.57
CA LEU A 50 9.29 3.99 -9.53
C LEU A 50 10.21 5.19 -9.73
N TYR A 51 11.46 4.97 -10.16
CA TYR A 51 12.39 6.05 -10.44
C TYR A 51 11.88 6.96 -11.57
N GLN A 52 11.37 6.37 -12.66
CA GLN A 52 10.77 7.13 -13.76
C GLN A 52 9.56 7.96 -13.28
N GLU A 53 8.67 7.37 -12.51
CA GLU A 53 7.49 8.06 -11.96
C GLU A 53 7.87 9.18 -10.99
N ALA A 54 8.86 8.97 -10.12
CA ALA A 54 9.40 10.00 -9.25
C ALA A 54 10.00 11.17 -10.06
N SER A 55 10.73 10.84 -11.12
CA SER A 55 11.37 11.83 -12.01
C SER A 55 10.35 12.72 -12.75
N THR A 56 9.16 12.21 -13.00
CA THR A 56 8.06 12.98 -13.61
C THR A 56 7.18 13.69 -12.60
N GLY A 57 7.51 13.60 -11.30
CA GLY A 57 6.79 14.30 -10.24
C GLY A 57 5.49 13.62 -9.80
N CYS A 58 5.28 12.32 -10.10
CA CYS A 58 4.09 11.60 -9.67
C CYS A 58 3.97 11.48 -8.15
N PHE A 59 5.11 11.48 -7.45
CA PHE A 59 5.18 11.44 -5.99
C PHE A 59 6.48 12.05 -5.48
N PHE A 60 6.56 12.30 -4.19
CA PHE A 60 7.78 12.77 -3.54
C PHE A 60 8.66 11.58 -3.13
N TRP A 61 9.89 11.53 -3.62
CA TRP A 61 10.87 10.52 -3.25
C TRP A 61 11.93 11.09 -2.32
N LEU A 62 12.06 10.52 -1.13
CA LEU A 62 13.13 10.79 -0.19
C LEU A 62 14.21 9.73 -0.36
N ALA A 63 15.30 10.09 -1.06
CA ALA A 63 16.37 9.18 -1.49
C ALA A 63 17.36 8.88 -0.32
N GLN A 64 16.84 8.30 0.75
CA GLN A 64 17.60 7.93 1.94
C GLN A 64 16.94 6.75 2.66
N PRO A 65 17.66 6.06 3.56
CA PRO A 65 17.04 5.13 4.49
C PRO A 65 15.99 5.80 5.36
N TYR A 66 15.01 5.04 5.84
CA TYR A 66 14.05 5.55 6.81
C TYR A 66 14.75 5.94 8.12
N GLU A 67 14.43 7.13 8.60
CA GLU A 67 14.91 7.66 9.88
C GLU A 67 13.73 7.96 10.81
N ALA A 68 13.88 7.60 12.09
CA ALA A 68 12.89 7.88 13.13
C ALA A 68 12.62 9.40 13.23
N GLY A 69 11.39 9.76 13.57
CA GLY A 69 10.92 11.14 13.67
C GLY A 69 10.30 11.69 12.38
N PHE A 70 10.44 11.01 11.25
CA PHE A 70 9.85 11.45 9.99
C PHE A 70 8.32 11.38 10.01
N LEU A 71 7.76 10.24 10.43
CA LEU A 71 6.31 10.02 10.44
C LEU A 71 5.60 10.90 11.47
N GLN A 72 6.24 11.20 12.59
CA GLN A 72 5.73 12.14 13.59
C GLN A 72 5.55 13.56 13.01
N ARG A 73 6.44 13.99 12.13
CA ARG A 73 6.38 15.32 11.49
C ARG A 73 5.34 15.36 10.38
N VAL A 74 5.29 14.30 9.55
CA VAL A 74 4.42 14.25 8.36
C VAL A 74 2.98 13.91 8.73
N ARG A 75 2.76 13.10 9.77
CA ARG A 75 1.45 12.60 10.21
C ARG A 75 0.62 12.01 9.05
N PRO A 76 1.12 10.97 8.39
CA PRO A 76 0.43 10.37 7.27
C PRO A 76 -0.87 9.69 7.69
N PHE A 77 -1.76 9.47 6.73
CA PHE A 77 -2.98 8.71 6.96
C PHE A 77 -2.73 7.19 6.90
N LEU A 78 -1.96 6.74 5.90
CA LEU A 78 -1.55 5.33 5.73
C LEU A 78 -0.04 5.23 5.64
N VAL A 79 0.51 4.18 6.24
CA VAL A 79 1.94 3.82 6.11
C VAL A 79 2.06 2.37 5.67
N PHE A 80 2.87 2.15 4.64
CA PHE A 80 3.25 0.82 4.16
C PHE A 80 4.74 0.59 4.44
N CYS A 81 5.04 -0.35 5.31
CA CYS A 81 6.40 -0.75 5.66
C CYS A 81 6.79 -1.94 4.79
N THR A 82 7.64 -1.71 3.80
CA THR A 82 8.03 -2.69 2.77
C THR A 82 9.53 -2.75 2.54
N ALA A 83 10.32 -2.28 3.51
CA ALA A 83 11.77 -2.38 3.47
C ALA A 83 12.22 -3.85 3.62
N ASP A 84 13.39 -4.18 3.07
CA ASP A 84 13.96 -5.53 3.22
C ASP A 84 14.43 -5.82 4.65
N ASN A 85 14.62 -4.77 5.46
CA ASN A 85 15.03 -4.87 6.85
C ASN A 85 13.81 -4.86 7.77
N ARG A 86 13.55 -5.98 8.45
CA ARG A 86 12.43 -6.14 9.39
C ARG A 86 12.47 -5.17 10.56
N GLU A 87 13.66 -4.87 11.07
CA GLU A 87 13.81 -3.93 12.19
C GLU A 87 13.37 -2.52 11.80
N VAL A 88 13.73 -2.09 10.59
CA VAL A 88 13.27 -0.81 10.02
C VAL A 88 11.75 -0.81 9.89
N ASN A 89 11.15 -1.89 9.41
CA ASN A 89 9.69 -2.00 9.28
C ASN A 89 8.98 -1.93 10.64
N ARG A 90 9.51 -2.57 11.67
CA ARG A 90 8.95 -2.53 13.04
C ARG A 90 9.05 -1.14 13.65
N MET A 91 10.22 -0.53 13.57
CA MET A 91 10.44 0.84 14.06
C MET A 91 9.49 1.84 13.37
N ALA A 92 9.35 1.74 12.07
CA ALA A 92 8.45 2.59 11.30
C ALA A 92 6.98 2.33 11.67
N ALA A 93 6.58 1.09 11.89
CA ALA A 93 5.22 0.74 12.30
C ALA A 93 4.87 1.31 13.69
N GLU A 94 5.79 1.24 14.64
CA GLU A 94 5.62 1.83 15.98
C GLU A 94 5.47 3.34 15.90
N GLU A 95 6.33 4.01 15.14
CA GLU A 95 6.26 5.46 14.95
C GLU A 95 4.97 5.88 14.23
N ALA A 96 4.55 5.14 13.20
CA ALA A 96 3.33 5.41 12.48
C ALA A 96 2.09 5.35 13.38
N ARG A 97 2.01 4.34 14.26
CA ARG A 97 0.93 4.24 15.26
C ARG A 97 0.96 5.39 16.25
N ALA A 98 2.14 5.77 16.73
CA ALA A 98 2.31 6.91 17.61
C ALA A 98 1.88 8.22 16.92
N ALA A 99 1.98 8.31 15.60
CA ALA A 99 1.49 9.41 14.76
C ALA A 99 0.01 9.26 14.35
N HIS A 100 -0.71 8.27 14.88
CA HIS A 100 -2.11 7.93 14.58
C HIS A 100 -2.37 7.54 13.12
N ALA A 101 -1.36 7.01 12.42
CA ALA A 101 -1.52 6.45 11.09
C ALA A 101 -1.96 4.98 11.17
N LEU A 102 -2.67 4.51 10.13
CA LEU A 102 -2.91 3.09 9.92
C LEU A 102 -1.71 2.46 9.20
N VAL A 103 -1.32 1.27 9.62
CA VAL A 103 -0.09 0.61 9.18
C VAL A 103 -0.36 -0.72 8.49
N ASN A 104 0.33 -0.95 7.38
CA ASN A 104 0.48 -2.27 6.78
C ASN A 104 1.96 -2.62 6.70
N VAL A 105 2.35 -3.73 7.30
CA VAL A 105 3.73 -4.24 7.30
C VAL A 105 3.79 -5.46 6.39
N ALA A 106 4.66 -5.42 5.39
CA ALA A 106 4.87 -6.56 4.51
C ALA A 106 5.43 -7.75 5.29
N ASP A 107 4.88 -8.93 5.03
CA ASP A 107 5.27 -10.22 5.63
C ASP A 107 5.15 -10.32 7.16
N GLU A 108 4.56 -9.31 7.83
CA GLU A 108 4.28 -9.33 9.28
C GLU A 108 2.80 -8.93 9.54
N PRO A 109 1.85 -9.87 9.30
CA PRO A 109 0.42 -9.58 9.45
C PRO A 109 0.01 -9.11 10.86
N GLU A 110 0.68 -9.61 11.88
CA GLU A 110 0.44 -9.26 13.30
C GLU A 110 0.78 -7.80 13.61
N LEU A 111 1.62 -7.17 12.81
CA LEU A 111 1.98 -5.77 12.91
C LEU A 111 1.12 -4.87 12.01
N SER A 112 0.14 -5.43 11.31
CA SER A 112 -0.69 -4.68 10.37
C SER A 112 -2.06 -4.37 10.95
N ASP A 113 -2.52 -3.13 10.77
CA ASP A 113 -3.85 -2.69 11.17
C ASP A 113 -4.89 -3.01 10.09
N PHE A 114 -4.45 -3.16 8.84
CA PHE A 114 -5.30 -3.46 7.69
C PHE A 114 -4.58 -4.28 6.63
N PHE A 115 -5.35 -4.88 5.74
CA PHE A 115 -4.84 -5.67 4.61
C PHE A 115 -5.41 -5.14 3.31
N VAL A 116 -4.59 -5.18 2.26
CA VAL A 116 -5.02 -4.80 0.91
C VAL A 116 -5.46 -6.07 0.17
N PRO A 117 -6.77 -6.28 -0.06
CA PRO A 117 -7.28 -7.46 -0.71
C PRO A 117 -6.93 -7.49 -2.21
N ALA A 118 -7.03 -8.65 -2.83
CA ALA A 118 -7.07 -8.74 -4.27
C ALA A 118 -8.28 -7.96 -4.80
N SER A 119 -8.14 -7.24 -5.90
CA SER A 119 -9.21 -6.39 -6.40
C SER A 119 -9.33 -6.39 -7.93
N ILE A 120 -10.54 -6.10 -8.39
CA ILE A 120 -10.87 -5.83 -9.79
C ILE A 120 -11.52 -4.45 -9.82
N ARG A 121 -10.92 -3.53 -10.58
CA ARG A 121 -11.48 -2.19 -10.79
C ARG A 121 -11.90 -2.01 -12.25
N ARG A 122 -13.09 -1.46 -12.43
CA ARG A 122 -13.66 -1.09 -13.74
C ARG A 122 -14.36 0.26 -13.58
N GLY A 123 -13.68 1.34 -13.91
CA GLY A 123 -14.20 2.67 -13.62
C GLY A 123 -14.47 2.83 -12.11
N ARG A 124 -15.70 3.15 -11.75
CA ARG A 124 -16.15 3.28 -10.35
C ARG A 124 -16.48 1.94 -9.68
N PHE A 125 -16.71 0.89 -10.48
CA PHE A 125 -16.94 -0.45 -9.91
C PHE A 125 -15.65 -0.99 -9.29
N LEU A 126 -15.73 -1.45 -8.05
CA LEU A 126 -14.64 -2.07 -7.30
C LEU A 126 -15.13 -3.34 -6.63
N LEU A 127 -14.55 -4.47 -7.02
CA LEU A 127 -14.74 -5.76 -6.37
C LEU A 127 -13.47 -6.11 -5.60
N THR A 128 -13.61 -6.51 -4.33
CA THR A 128 -12.49 -6.94 -3.49
C THR A 128 -12.68 -8.36 -2.99
N ILE A 129 -11.59 -9.12 -2.89
CA ILE A 129 -11.59 -10.53 -2.50
C ILE A 129 -10.60 -10.69 -1.36
N GLY A 130 -11.14 -10.96 -0.17
CA GLY A 130 -10.37 -11.22 1.04
C GLY A 130 -10.57 -12.64 1.53
N THR A 131 -9.52 -13.27 2.05
CA THR A 131 -9.55 -14.61 2.64
C THR A 131 -9.11 -14.60 4.11
N GLY A 132 -9.11 -13.42 4.74
CA GLY A 132 -8.60 -13.27 6.11
C GLY A 132 -7.11 -13.59 6.26
N GLY A 133 -6.33 -13.50 5.18
CA GLY A 133 -4.91 -13.87 5.19
C GLY A 133 -4.64 -15.36 5.01
N LEU A 134 -5.68 -16.21 4.95
CA LEU A 134 -5.53 -17.68 4.90
C LEU A 134 -4.89 -18.17 3.58
N SER A 135 -5.22 -17.56 2.45
CA SER A 135 -4.72 -18.01 1.16
C SER A 135 -4.62 -16.88 0.14
N PRO A 136 -3.48 -16.19 0.06
CA PRO A 136 -3.21 -15.22 -1.01
C PRO A 136 -3.29 -15.84 -2.42
N ALA A 137 -2.90 -17.12 -2.54
CA ALA A 137 -2.99 -17.85 -3.81
C ALA A 137 -4.44 -18.05 -4.26
N PHE A 138 -5.34 -18.41 -3.34
CA PHE A 138 -6.77 -18.56 -3.62
C PHE A 138 -7.39 -17.22 -4.04
N SER A 139 -7.11 -16.13 -3.32
CA SER A 139 -7.62 -14.80 -3.68
C SER A 139 -7.16 -14.38 -5.08
N ARG A 140 -5.92 -14.69 -5.44
CA ARG A 140 -5.38 -14.41 -6.78
C ARG A 140 -6.06 -15.24 -7.85
N SER A 141 -6.18 -16.56 -7.65
CA SER A 141 -6.85 -17.46 -8.59
C SER A 141 -8.31 -17.08 -8.81
N LEU A 142 -9.04 -16.80 -7.73
CA LEU A 142 -10.42 -16.36 -7.83
C LEU A 142 -10.54 -15.01 -8.56
N ARG A 143 -9.63 -14.07 -8.30
CA ARG A 143 -9.59 -12.81 -9.05
C ARG A 143 -9.39 -13.04 -10.55
N GLU A 144 -8.49 -13.94 -10.94
CA GLU A 144 -8.23 -14.28 -12.35
C GLU A 144 -9.46 -14.84 -13.04
N GLN A 145 -10.22 -15.69 -12.37
CA GLN A 145 -11.48 -16.21 -12.89
C GLN A 145 -12.55 -15.10 -13.01
N LEU A 146 -12.68 -14.27 -11.99
CA LEU A 146 -13.70 -13.21 -11.97
C LEU A 146 -13.37 -12.06 -12.95
N VAL A 147 -12.13 -11.85 -13.31
CA VAL A 147 -11.73 -10.84 -14.34
C VAL A 147 -12.46 -11.10 -15.65
N GLN A 148 -12.70 -12.35 -16.02
CA GLN A 148 -13.43 -12.69 -17.24
C GLN A 148 -14.92 -12.34 -17.14
N ALA A 149 -15.51 -12.47 -15.95
CA ALA A 149 -16.91 -12.14 -15.70
C ALA A 149 -17.18 -10.62 -15.69
N PHE A 150 -16.14 -9.82 -15.42
CA PHE A 150 -16.22 -8.36 -15.35
C PHE A 150 -15.26 -7.72 -16.38
N PRO A 151 -15.59 -7.74 -17.68
CA PRO A 151 -14.76 -7.14 -18.74
C PRO A 151 -14.64 -5.61 -18.58
N PRO A 152 -13.67 -4.95 -19.26
CA PRO A 152 -13.49 -3.49 -19.17
C PRO A 152 -14.77 -2.68 -19.46
N ALA A 153 -15.64 -3.17 -20.34
CA ALA A 153 -16.91 -2.53 -20.64
C ALA A 153 -17.94 -2.51 -19.49
N PHE A 154 -17.67 -3.25 -18.40
CA PHE A 154 -18.49 -3.27 -17.18
C PHE A 154 -18.30 -2.02 -16.31
N GLY A 155 -17.35 -1.15 -16.64
CA GLY A 155 -17.08 0.09 -15.89
C GLY A 155 -18.25 1.06 -15.95
N LEU A 156 -18.69 1.50 -14.77
CA LEU A 156 -19.69 2.56 -14.58
C LEU A 156 -19.02 3.93 -14.58
#